data_128d6ddafe1b8f578ad992c3df6bf4cd
#
_entry.id   128d6ddafe1b8f578ad992c3df6bf4cd
#
_cell.length_a   1.000
_cell.length_b   1.000
_cell.length_c   1.000
_cell.angle_alpha   90.00
_cell.angle_beta   90.00
_cell.angle_gamma   90.00
#
_symmetry.space_group_name_H-M   'P 1'
#
loop_
_entity.id
_entity.type
_entity.pdbx_description
1 polymer ?
#
loop_
_entity_poly.entity_id
_entity_poly.type
_entity_poly.pdbx_seq_one_letter_code
_entity_poly.pdbx_strand_id
1 'polypeptide(L)'
;MTAGNKVSITGSDVLSATSTTIVGKEVTIAAAENTVDTVQTSKQQSAGITLGLTGGAVDAAQAIYGAAKRGSEVEDDRLKALYAAKAGYAVSDTVGLVSNGLKGYDGQAVAGNTTKTGAAAADGAQGAANAAGVSLRLGIGASSSSSKTTTHEETTGGSRILSNGDITIAATGGDLNIIGSKIAGENVALAAANNLNLLSNKETNTTKSENKNAGGEIGISVGAVTGYYLSVSAGKVIRPGFPRHLKAMENG
;
A
#
# COMPACT_ATOMS: atom_id res chain seq x y z
N MET A 1 -33.22 21.07 -29.51
CA MET A 1 -32.14 22.07 -29.24
C MET A 1 -31.48 22.38 -30.57
N THR A 2 -31.46 23.65 -30.97
CA THR A 2 -30.88 24.06 -32.27
C THR A 2 -30.03 25.32 -32.04
N ALA A 3 -28.80 25.28 -32.54
CA ALA A 3 -27.91 26.44 -32.50
C ALA A 3 -27.38 26.78 -33.91
N GLY A 4 -27.30 28.07 -34.22
CA GLY A 4 -26.77 28.53 -35.52
C GLY A 4 -25.25 28.28 -35.68
N ASN A 5 -24.54 27.96 -34.60
CA ASN A 5 -23.09 27.73 -34.60
C ASN A 5 -22.74 26.43 -33.90
N LYS A 6 -22.34 26.46 -32.64
CA LYS A 6 -21.88 25.29 -31.88
C LYS A 6 -22.88 24.88 -30.80
N VAL A 7 -23.13 23.57 -30.65
CA VAL A 7 -23.76 22.95 -29.49
C VAL A 7 -22.67 22.26 -28.70
N SER A 8 -22.58 22.57 -27.41
CA SER A 8 -21.67 21.87 -26.47
C SER A 8 -22.44 21.41 -25.25
N ILE A 9 -22.37 20.11 -24.96
CA ILE A 9 -22.98 19.46 -23.79
C ILE A 9 -21.84 18.75 -23.06
N THR A 10 -21.59 19.16 -21.84
CA THR A 10 -20.48 18.60 -21.06
C THR A 10 -20.96 18.23 -19.68
N GLY A 11 -20.71 16.97 -19.24
CA GLY A 11 -21.07 16.48 -17.93
C GLY A 11 -22.54 16.67 -17.56
N SER A 12 -23.45 16.56 -18.52
CA SER A 12 -24.85 16.98 -18.38
C SER A 12 -25.81 15.88 -18.81
N ASP A 13 -26.97 15.84 -18.18
CA ASP A 13 -28.06 14.94 -18.54
C ASP A 13 -29.12 15.67 -19.36
N VAL A 14 -29.44 15.13 -20.53
CA VAL A 14 -30.56 15.58 -21.40
C VAL A 14 -31.58 14.44 -21.43
N LEU A 15 -32.71 14.66 -20.82
CA LEU A 15 -33.79 13.68 -20.71
C LEU A 15 -35.02 14.13 -21.47
N SER A 16 -35.61 13.25 -22.27
CA SER A 16 -36.84 13.53 -23.00
C SER A 16 -37.83 12.37 -22.90
N ALA A 17 -39.10 12.71 -22.72
CA ALA A 17 -40.18 11.70 -22.70
C ALA A 17 -40.62 11.27 -24.11
N THR A 18 -40.29 12.04 -25.15
CA THR A 18 -40.72 11.76 -26.53
C THR A 18 -39.51 11.60 -27.44
N SER A 19 -39.07 12.64 -28.11
CA SER A 19 -37.92 12.61 -29.00
C SER A 19 -36.94 13.74 -28.66
N THR A 20 -35.70 13.59 -29.03
CA THR A 20 -34.64 14.58 -28.81
C THR A 20 -33.97 14.90 -30.13
N THR A 21 -33.94 16.21 -30.50
CA THR A 21 -33.22 16.68 -31.66
C THR A 21 -32.19 17.71 -31.25
N ILE A 22 -30.93 17.49 -31.61
CA ILE A 22 -29.79 18.38 -31.36
C ILE A 22 -29.13 18.72 -32.69
N VAL A 23 -29.12 19.98 -33.06
CA VAL A 23 -28.58 20.46 -34.35
C VAL A 23 -27.70 21.68 -34.15
N GLY A 24 -26.54 21.66 -34.75
CA GLY A 24 -25.59 22.78 -34.78
C GLY A 24 -24.67 22.69 -35.99
N LYS A 25 -23.88 23.75 -36.29
CA LYS A 25 -22.81 23.61 -37.28
C LYS A 25 -21.77 22.61 -36.79
N GLU A 26 -21.39 22.70 -35.52
CA GLU A 26 -20.58 21.71 -34.77
C GLU A 26 -21.38 21.23 -33.57
N VAL A 27 -21.24 19.96 -33.23
CA VAL A 27 -21.83 19.40 -32.02
C VAL A 27 -20.76 18.64 -31.23
N THR A 28 -20.61 18.97 -29.96
CA THR A 28 -19.71 18.27 -29.01
C THR A 28 -20.51 17.84 -27.80
N ILE A 29 -20.51 16.57 -27.53
CA ILE A 29 -21.09 15.97 -26.32
C ILE A 29 -19.93 15.26 -25.61
N ALA A 30 -19.53 15.75 -24.44
CA ALA A 30 -18.35 15.29 -23.76
C ALA A 30 -18.62 15.02 -22.27
N ALA A 31 -17.78 14.21 -21.67
CA ALA A 31 -17.72 14.09 -20.24
C ALA A 31 -17.07 15.32 -19.60
N ALA A 32 -17.45 15.61 -18.36
CA ALA A 32 -16.71 16.53 -17.50
C ALA A 32 -15.56 15.79 -16.83
N GLU A 33 -14.41 16.41 -16.75
CA GLU A 33 -13.25 15.88 -16.04
C GLU A 33 -13.24 16.39 -14.60
N ASN A 34 -13.03 15.48 -13.67
CA ASN A 34 -12.83 15.78 -12.25
C ASN A 34 -11.44 15.34 -11.84
N THR A 35 -10.69 16.24 -11.25
CA THR A 35 -9.34 15.93 -10.73
C THR A 35 -9.36 16.06 -9.22
N VAL A 36 -8.86 15.03 -8.53
CA VAL A 36 -8.71 14.99 -7.08
C VAL A 36 -7.27 14.70 -6.73
N ASP A 37 -6.64 15.66 -6.07
CA ASP A 37 -5.30 15.52 -5.52
C ASP A 37 -5.38 15.34 -4.01
N THR A 38 -4.95 14.20 -3.52
CA THR A 38 -4.94 13.88 -2.09
C THR A 38 -3.50 13.70 -1.62
N VAL A 39 -3.12 14.43 -0.58
CA VAL A 39 -1.83 14.26 0.09
C VAL A 39 -2.07 13.88 1.54
N GLN A 40 -1.74 12.65 1.87
CA GLN A 40 -1.80 12.14 3.24
C GLN A 40 -0.40 12.05 3.81
N THR A 41 -0.16 12.72 4.93
CA THR A 41 1.12 12.66 5.64
C THR A 41 0.87 12.17 7.06
N SER A 42 1.56 11.10 7.44
CA SER A 42 1.59 10.60 8.82
C SER A 42 3.01 10.73 9.35
N LYS A 43 3.15 11.32 10.53
CA LYS A 43 4.43 11.42 11.23
C LYS A 43 4.25 10.87 12.63
N GLN A 44 5.13 9.98 13.02
CA GLN A 44 5.16 9.40 14.34
C GLN A 44 6.57 9.55 14.91
N GLN A 45 6.64 10.02 16.13
CA GLN A 45 7.88 10.13 16.89
C GLN A 45 7.67 9.48 18.24
N SER A 46 8.65 8.72 18.68
CA SER A 46 8.66 8.15 20.01
C SER A 46 10.05 8.31 20.62
N ALA A 47 10.08 8.61 21.89
CA ALA A 47 11.29 8.61 22.70
C ALA A 47 10.93 8.02 24.06
N GLY A 48 11.79 7.17 24.59
CA GLY A 48 11.49 6.50 25.84
C GLY A 48 12.61 5.62 26.37
N ILE A 49 12.34 5.11 27.55
CA ILE A 49 13.16 4.11 28.22
C ILE A 49 12.55 2.76 27.92
N THR A 50 13.37 1.83 27.44
CA THR A 50 12.99 0.44 27.21
C THR A 50 13.60 -0.42 28.30
N LEU A 51 12.78 -1.23 28.97
CA LEU A 51 13.21 -2.28 29.87
C LEU A 51 12.73 -3.61 29.30
N GLY A 52 13.63 -4.51 29.04
CA GLY A 52 13.29 -5.79 28.42
C GLY A 52 14.16 -6.92 28.90
N LEU A 53 13.61 -8.12 28.87
CA LEU A 53 14.35 -9.35 28.94
C LEU A 53 14.70 -9.76 27.51
N THR A 54 15.96 -9.98 27.24
CA THR A 54 16.47 -10.42 25.93
C THR A 54 17.33 -11.66 26.08
N GLY A 55 17.54 -12.34 24.97
CA GLY A 55 18.36 -13.55 24.90
C GLY A 55 17.64 -14.68 24.18
N GLY A 56 18.39 -15.62 23.62
CA GLY A 56 17.84 -16.67 22.77
C GLY A 56 16.71 -17.47 23.41
N ALA A 57 16.80 -17.75 24.71
CA ALA A 57 15.74 -18.44 25.45
C ALA A 57 14.44 -17.61 25.57
N VAL A 58 14.54 -16.29 25.74
CA VAL A 58 13.39 -15.39 25.84
C VAL A 58 12.75 -15.20 24.47
N ASP A 59 13.56 -14.96 23.44
CA ASP A 59 13.10 -14.78 22.07
C ASP A 59 12.37 -16.03 21.56
N ALA A 60 12.90 -17.20 21.88
CA ALA A 60 12.27 -18.46 21.54
C ALA A 60 10.96 -18.71 22.30
N ALA A 61 10.91 -18.41 23.60
CA ALA A 61 9.68 -18.51 24.37
C ALA A 61 8.59 -17.56 23.80
N GLN A 62 8.94 -16.35 23.41
CA GLN A 62 8.02 -15.40 22.76
C GLN A 62 7.58 -15.90 21.38
N ALA A 63 8.48 -16.47 20.57
CA ALA A 63 8.14 -17.02 19.27
C ALA A 63 7.18 -18.21 19.38
N ILE A 64 7.41 -19.10 20.33
CA ILE A 64 6.55 -20.26 20.62
C ILE A 64 5.17 -19.79 21.10
N TYR A 65 5.14 -18.87 22.08
CA TYR A 65 3.91 -18.31 22.60
C TYR A 65 3.12 -17.58 21.52
N GLY A 66 3.77 -16.73 20.71
CA GLY A 66 3.16 -16.02 19.62
C GLY A 66 2.59 -16.94 18.52
N ALA A 67 3.30 -18.01 18.20
CA ALA A 67 2.81 -19.01 17.26
C ALA A 67 1.61 -19.80 17.81
N ALA A 68 1.69 -20.23 19.08
CA ALA A 68 0.60 -20.95 19.74
C ALA A 68 -0.66 -20.09 19.86
N LYS A 69 -0.52 -18.82 20.29
CA LYS A 69 -1.62 -17.87 20.39
C LYS A 69 -2.28 -17.65 19.03
N ARG A 70 -1.52 -17.35 18.00
CA ARG A 70 -2.07 -17.18 16.65
C ARG A 70 -2.72 -18.45 16.11
N GLY A 71 -2.13 -19.62 16.40
CA GLY A 71 -2.73 -20.90 16.02
C GLY A 71 -4.08 -21.15 16.69
N SER A 72 -4.30 -20.65 17.92
CA SER A 72 -5.59 -20.78 18.62
C SER A 72 -6.65 -19.77 18.12
N GLU A 73 -6.24 -18.64 17.54
CA GLU A 73 -7.12 -17.58 17.03
C GLU A 73 -7.59 -17.83 15.58
N VAL A 74 -6.99 -18.77 14.88
CA VAL A 74 -7.29 -19.08 13.47
C VAL A 74 -8.28 -20.24 13.39
N GLU A 75 -9.30 -20.13 12.53
CA GLU A 75 -10.28 -21.20 12.32
C GLU A 75 -9.83 -22.25 11.28
N ASP A 76 -8.99 -21.86 10.33
CA ASP A 76 -8.50 -22.73 9.25
C ASP A 76 -7.47 -23.75 9.77
N ASP A 77 -7.77 -25.05 9.61
CA ASP A 77 -6.92 -26.14 10.10
C ASP A 77 -5.54 -26.20 9.42
N ARG A 78 -5.42 -25.75 8.18
CA ARG A 78 -4.13 -25.67 7.47
C ARG A 78 -3.25 -24.58 8.09
N LEU A 79 -3.85 -23.45 8.46
CA LEU A 79 -3.16 -22.38 9.16
C LEU A 79 -2.78 -22.77 10.58
N LYS A 80 -3.64 -23.49 11.29
CA LYS A 80 -3.30 -24.10 12.62
C LYS A 80 -2.09 -25.00 12.52
N ALA A 81 -2.06 -25.89 11.50
CA ALA A 81 -0.93 -26.79 11.27
C ALA A 81 0.36 -26.01 10.95
N LEU A 82 0.27 -24.93 10.19
CA LEU A 82 1.41 -24.05 9.89
C LEU A 82 1.96 -23.36 11.15
N TYR A 83 1.10 -22.87 12.04
CA TYR A 83 1.53 -22.26 13.30
C TYR A 83 2.09 -23.29 14.27
N ALA A 84 1.56 -24.52 14.29
CA ALA A 84 2.11 -25.62 15.06
C ALA A 84 3.52 -26.01 14.58
N ALA A 85 3.71 -26.09 13.25
CA ALA A 85 5.01 -26.31 12.65
C ALA A 85 5.99 -25.18 12.99
N LYS A 86 5.55 -23.92 12.92
CA LYS A 86 6.37 -22.76 13.28
C LYS A 86 6.79 -22.77 14.74
N ALA A 87 5.90 -23.17 15.66
CA ALA A 87 6.24 -23.36 17.07
C ALA A 87 7.27 -24.50 17.24
N GLY A 88 7.10 -25.60 16.52
CA GLY A 88 8.04 -26.74 16.53
C GLY A 88 9.43 -26.33 16.04
N TYR A 89 9.55 -25.56 14.97
CA TYR A 89 10.84 -25.04 14.51
C TYR A 89 11.48 -24.10 15.54
N ALA A 90 10.70 -23.22 16.18
CA ALA A 90 11.22 -22.35 17.22
C ALA A 90 11.77 -23.16 18.43
N VAL A 91 11.14 -24.24 18.79
CA VAL A 91 11.67 -25.18 19.84
C VAL A 91 12.97 -25.80 19.38
N SER A 92 13.04 -26.34 18.17
CA SER A 92 14.25 -26.95 17.60
C SER A 92 15.42 -25.96 17.53
N ASP A 93 15.16 -24.74 17.06
CA ASP A 93 16.17 -23.67 17.01
C ASP A 93 16.68 -23.32 18.42
N THR A 94 15.78 -23.28 19.41
CA THR A 94 16.15 -23.02 20.81
C THR A 94 17.06 -24.08 21.37
N VAL A 95 16.75 -25.36 21.14
CA VAL A 95 17.60 -26.48 21.60
C VAL A 95 18.97 -26.37 20.94
N GLY A 96 19.05 -26.04 19.67
CA GLY A 96 20.30 -25.79 18.96
C GLY A 96 21.09 -24.61 19.54
N LEU A 97 20.41 -23.48 19.82
CA LEU A 97 21.04 -22.30 20.42
C LEU A 97 21.57 -22.58 21.84
N VAL A 98 20.78 -23.23 22.68
CA VAL A 98 21.19 -23.58 24.05
C VAL A 98 22.36 -24.56 24.02
N SER A 99 22.33 -25.59 23.17
CA SER A 99 23.41 -26.56 23.05
C SER A 99 24.71 -25.95 22.55
N ASN A 100 24.63 -25.03 21.57
CA ASN A 100 25.80 -24.34 21.04
C ASN A 100 26.33 -23.27 22.00
N GLY A 101 25.46 -22.61 22.75
CA GLY A 101 25.84 -21.65 23.78
C GLY A 101 26.56 -22.30 24.95
N LEU A 102 26.12 -23.49 25.36
CA LEU A 102 26.82 -24.29 26.40
C LEU A 102 28.18 -24.79 25.92
N LYS A 103 28.33 -25.09 24.61
CA LYS A 103 29.64 -25.48 24.02
C LYS A 103 30.59 -24.28 23.90
N GLY A 104 30.08 -23.05 23.71
CA GLY A 104 30.89 -21.83 23.68
C GLY A 104 31.48 -21.43 25.02
N TYR A 105 31.04 -22.03 26.11
CA TYR A 105 31.61 -21.83 27.45
C TYR A 105 33.03 -22.38 27.61
N ASP A 106 33.46 -23.29 26.73
CA ASP A 106 34.82 -23.82 26.66
C ASP A 106 35.87 -22.90 26.03
N GLY A 107 35.61 -21.61 25.94
CA GLY A 107 36.61 -20.60 25.59
C GLY A 107 36.90 -20.43 24.09
N GLN A 108 36.19 -21.08 23.22
CA GLN A 108 36.29 -20.82 21.76
C GLN A 108 35.12 -20.01 21.28
N ALA A 109 35.44 -18.89 20.63
CA ALA A 109 34.44 -18.03 19.93
C ALA A 109 33.75 -18.84 18.83
N VAL A 110 32.50 -19.20 19.04
CA VAL A 110 31.69 -19.81 18.00
C VAL A 110 31.27 -18.69 17.05
N ALA A 111 31.74 -18.73 15.82
CA ALA A 111 31.30 -17.85 14.74
C ALA A 111 29.78 -18.00 14.58
N GLY A 112 29.06 -16.96 14.91
CA GLY A 112 27.62 -16.98 15.09
C GLY A 112 26.85 -17.19 13.81
N ASN A 113 25.76 -17.93 13.95
CA ASN A 113 24.68 -17.96 13.00
C ASN A 113 23.78 -16.77 13.31
N THR A 114 23.95 -15.68 12.56
CA THR A 114 23.10 -14.50 12.64
C THR A 114 21.79 -14.77 11.94
N THR A 115 20.74 -15.13 12.67
CA THR A 115 19.39 -15.07 12.16
C THR A 115 19.04 -13.62 11.86
N LYS A 116 18.68 -13.37 10.61
CA LYS A 116 18.27 -12.08 10.06
C LYS A 116 16.98 -11.59 10.74
N THR A 117 17.11 -10.79 11.74
CA THR A 117 16.07 -9.84 12.14
C THR A 117 16.75 -8.48 12.22
N GLY A 118 16.44 -7.67 11.25
CA GLY A 118 16.68 -6.26 10.96
C GLY A 118 17.34 -5.32 11.94
N ALA A 119 18.31 -5.72 12.72
CA ALA A 119 19.23 -4.85 13.42
C ALA A 119 20.63 -5.17 12.90
N ALA A 120 21.28 -4.16 12.33
CA ALA A 120 22.65 -4.24 11.86
C ALA A 120 23.53 -4.85 12.93
N ALA A 121 24.27 -5.89 12.53
CA ALA A 121 25.21 -6.61 13.37
C ALA A 121 26.24 -5.66 13.96
N ALA A 122 26.13 -5.41 15.23
CA ALA A 122 27.27 -5.00 16.04
C ALA A 122 27.85 -6.29 16.62
N ASP A 123 29.00 -6.65 16.09
CA ASP A 123 30.01 -7.57 16.57
C ASP A 123 29.66 -9.01 16.99
N GLY A 124 30.41 -9.94 16.38
CA GLY A 124 30.30 -11.38 16.55
C GLY A 124 30.50 -11.94 17.98
N ALA A 125 30.96 -11.14 18.92
CA ALA A 125 31.03 -11.52 20.36
C ALA A 125 29.68 -11.46 21.06
N GLN A 126 28.75 -10.63 20.56
CA GLN A 126 27.39 -10.47 21.10
C GLN A 126 26.44 -11.60 20.68
N GLY A 127 26.67 -12.21 19.51
CA GLY A 127 25.84 -13.30 19.00
C GLY A 127 25.90 -14.57 19.84
N ALA A 128 27.09 -14.95 20.33
CA ALA A 128 27.29 -16.13 21.14
C ALA A 128 26.76 -15.94 22.57
N ALA A 129 26.89 -14.77 23.12
CA ALA A 129 26.43 -14.42 24.46
C ALA A 129 24.89 -14.33 24.58
N ASN A 130 24.22 -13.87 23.52
CA ASN A 130 22.75 -13.80 23.46
C ASN A 130 22.10 -15.17 23.20
N ALA A 131 22.86 -16.14 22.71
CA ALA A 131 22.31 -17.43 22.30
C ALA A 131 21.89 -18.32 23.47
N ALA A 132 22.56 -18.22 24.63
CA ALA A 132 22.37 -19.17 25.75
C ALA A 132 21.87 -18.53 27.05
N GLY A 133 21.75 -17.20 27.12
CA GLY A 133 21.48 -16.49 28.38
C GLY A 133 20.20 -15.68 28.37
N VAL A 134 19.69 -15.43 29.57
CA VAL A 134 18.70 -14.39 29.82
C VAL A 134 19.44 -13.12 30.22
N SER A 135 19.18 -12.01 29.51
CA SER A 135 19.80 -10.72 29.81
C SER A 135 18.71 -9.68 30.09
N LEU A 136 18.94 -8.87 31.11
CA LEU A 136 18.12 -7.69 31.37
C LEU A 136 18.70 -6.52 30.58
N ARG A 137 17.88 -5.89 29.77
CA ARG A 137 18.27 -4.73 28.96
C ARG A 137 17.53 -3.48 29.45
N LEU A 138 18.30 -2.45 29.71
CA LEU A 138 17.80 -1.10 29.93
C LEU A 138 18.32 -0.22 28.80
N GLY A 139 17.43 0.37 28.02
CA GLY A 139 17.78 1.22 26.90
C GLY A 139 17.08 2.56 26.94
N ILE A 140 17.67 3.55 26.33
CA ILE A 140 17.06 4.86 26.02
C ILE A 140 17.14 5.02 24.54
N GLY A 141 15.99 5.20 23.88
CA GLY A 141 15.92 5.31 22.45
C GLY A 141 14.94 6.35 21.97
N ALA A 142 15.14 6.78 20.72
CA ALA A 142 14.22 7.61 20.01
C ALA A 142 14.03 7.07 18.58
N SER A 143 12.80 7.15 18.09
CA SER A 143 12.48 6.79 16.71
C SER A 143 11.57 7.83 16.07
N SER A 144 11.72 7.98 14.76
CA SER A 144 10.88 8.84 13.94
C SER A 144 10.47 8.08 12.68
N SER A 145 9.18 8.06 12.41
CA SER A 145 8.60 7.49 11.20
C SER A 145 7.80 8.55 10.47
N SER A 146 7.97 8.63 9.17
CA SER A 146 7.19 9.51 8.31
C SER A 146 6.73 8.76 7.07
N SER A 147 5.43 8.77 6.83
CA SER A 147 4.81 8.24 5.62
C SER A 147 4.10 9.36 4.89
N LYS A 148 4.35 9.50 3.60
CA LYS A 148 3.66 10.43 2.71
C LYS A 148 3.09 9.66 1.55
N THR A 149 1.76 9.71 1.40
CA THR A 149 1.06 9.16 0.24
C THR A 149 0.43 10.30 -0.54
N THR A 150 0.72 10.36 -1.82
CA THR A 150 0.13 11.31 -2.77
C THR A 150 -0.67 10.52 -3.79
N THR A 151 -1.96 10.82 -3.90
CA THR A 151 -2.86 10.22 -4.88
C THR A 151 -3.35 11.32 -5.80
N HIS A 152 -3.17 11.11 -7.09
CA HIS A 152 -3.72 11.93 -8.16
C HIS A 152 -4.74 11.07 -8.91
N GLU A 153 -5.99 11.48 -8.88
CA GLU A 153 -7.11 10.77 -9.47
C GLU A 153 -7.82 11.68 -10.47
N GLU A 154 -7.90 11.22 -11.71
CA GLU A 154 -8.68 11.83 -12.76
C GLU A 154 -9.87 10.92 -13.06
N THR A 155 -11.06 11.39 -12.78
CA THR A 155 -12.33 10.71 -13.07
C THR A 155 -13.17 11.54 -14.01
N THR A 156 -14.08 10.89 -14.72
CA THR A 156 -14.90 11.57 -15.71
C THR A 156 -16.38 11.32 -15.46
N GLY A 157 -17.17 12.40 -15.50
CA GLY A 157 -18.62 12.33 -15.47
C GLY A 157 -19.18 12.45 -16.88
N GLY A 158 -19.57 11.34 -17.50
CA GLY A 158 -20.11 11.32 -18.87
C GLY A 158 -21.42 12.08 -19.01
N SER A 159 -21.62 12.77 -20.15
CA SER A 159 -22.94 13.28 -20.50
C SER A 159 -23.87 12.15 -20.88
N ARG A 160 -25.16 12.31 -20.54
CA ARG A 160 -26.19 11.30 -20.85
C ARG A 160 -27.32 11.97 -21.64
N ILE A 161 -27.60 11.44 -22.83
CA ILE A 161 -28.74 11.86 -23.64
C ILE A 161 -29.68 10.67 -23.74
N LEU A 162 -30.79 10.75 -23.05
CA LEU A 162 -31.77 9.70 -22.95
C LEU A 162 -33.13 10.18 -23.44
N SER A 163 -33.74 9.39 -24.30
CA SER A 163 -35.11 9.69 -24.85
C SER A 163 -35.92 8.39 -24.86
N ASN A 164 -37.22 8.48 -24.57
CA ASN A 164 -38.14 7.37 -24.78
C ASN A 164 -38.50 7.17 -26.27
N GLY A 165 -38.27 8.16 -27.10
CA GLY A 165 -38.40 8.06 -28.54
C GLY A 165 -37.07 8.27 -29.25
N ASP A 166 -37.16 8.79 -30.49
CA ASP A 166 -36.01 8.94 -31.37
C ASP A 166 -35.04 10.05 -30.92
N ILE A 167 -33.76 9.82 -31.14
CA ILE A 167 -32.71 10.82 -30.95
C ILE A 167 -32.08 11.13 -32.31
N THR A 168 -32.06 12.41 -32.67
CA THR A 168 -31.37 12.91 -33.86
C THR A 168 -30.32 13.92 -33.43
N ILE A 169 -29.06 13.69 -33.76
CA ILE A 169 -27.96 14.61 -33.50
C ILE A 169 -27.23 14.88 -34.81
N ALA A 170 -27.21 16.16 -35.22
CA ALA A 170 -26.63 16.55 -36.49
C ALA A 170 -25.67 17.75 -36.38
N ALA A 171 -24.47 17.59 -36.91
CA ALA A 171 -23.51 18.65 -37.17
C ALA A 171 -23.56 19.01 -38.65
N THR A 172 -24.15 20.14 -38.96
CA THR A 172 -24.50 20.55 -40.37
C THR A 172 -23.37 21.21 -41.13
N GLY A 173 -22.27 21.59 -40.49
CA GLY A 173 -21.17 22.29 -41.10
C GLY A 173 -19.78 21.87 -40.64
N GLY A 174 -19.70 20.94 -39.71
CA GLY A 174 -18.44 20.48 -39.10
C GLY A 174 -18.51 19.10 -38.51
N ASP A 175 -17.81 18.90 -37.42
CA ASP A 175 -17.66 17.62 -36.75
C ASP A 175 -18.76 17.39 -35.70
N LEU A 176 -19.13 16.11 -35.54
CA LEU A 176 -19.88 15.61 -34.40
C LEU A 176 -18.94 14.81 -33.52
N ASN A 177 -18.68 15.33 -32.31
CA ASN A 177 -17.80 14.69 -31.34
C ASN A 177 -18.64 14.20 -30.16
N ILE A 178 -18.57 12.90 -29.87
CA ILE A 178 -19.19 12.25 -28.72
C ILE A 178 -18.08 11.56 -27.93
N ILE A 179 -17.77 12.09 -26.73
CA ILE A 179 -16.61 11.70 -25.96
C ILE A 179 -17.07 11.26 -24.56
N GLY A 180 -16.84 10.01 -24.19
CA GLY A 180 -17.16 9.47 -22.87
C GLY A 180 -18.61 9.65 -22.43
N SER A 181 -19.55 9.63 -23.37
CA SER A 181 -20.95 9.99 -23.15
C SER A 181 -21.89 8.88 -23.60
N LYS A 182 -23.07 8.79 -22.97
CA LYS A 182 -24.08 7.80 -23.26
C LYS A 182 -25.26 8.43 -24.01
N ILE A 183 -25.65 7.81 -25.13
CA ILE A 183 -26.83 8.19 -25.90
C ILE A 183 -27.72 6.94 -26.01
N ALA A 184 -28.98 7.05 -25.62
CA ALA A 184 -29.93 5.96 -25.69
C ALA A 184 -31.34 6.46 -26.00
N GLY A 185 -31.93 5.93 -27.06
CA GLY A 185 -33.28 6.21 -27.54
C GLY A 185 -33.82 5.01 -28.30
N GLU A 186 -35.08 5.10 -28.77
CA GLU A 186 -35.72 4.06 -29.60
C GLU A 186 -34.93 3.88 -30.91
N ASN A 187 -34.68 4.99 -31.62
CA ASN A 187 -33.76 5.05 -32.75
C ASN A 187 -32.76 6.17 -32.52
N VAL A 188 -31.48 5.96 -32.84
CA VAL A 188 -30.45 6.99 -32.72
C VAL A 188 -29.84 7.26 -34.07
N ALA A 189 -30.09 8.49 -34.60
CA ALA A 189 -29.51 8.99 -35.83
C ALA A 189 -28.41 10.02 -35.54
N LEU A 190 -27.20 9.75 -35.98
CA LEU A 190 -26.04 10.65 -35.86
C LEU A 190 -25.57 11.06 -37.26
N ALA A 191 -25.42 12.37 -37.49
CA ALA A 191 -24.95 12.89 -38.76
C ALA A 191 -23.90 13.97 -38.55
N ALA A 192 -22.87 13.96 -39.39
CA ALA A 192 -21.84 14.99 -39.38
C ALA A 192 -21.55 15.39 -40.84
N ALA A 193 -21.32 16.72 -41.07
CA ALA A 193 -20.90 17.20 -42.38
C ALA A 193 -19.43 16.80 -42.70
N ASN A 194 -18.56 16.71 -41.67
CA ASN A 194 -17.16 16.29 -41.83
C ASN A 194 -16.90 14.93 -41.11
N ASN A 195 -16.57 14.97 -39.85
CA ASN A 195 -16.18 13.77 -39.11
C ASN A 195 -17.18 13.44 -38.00
N LEU A 196 -17.50 12.17 -37.86
CA LEU A 196 -18.20 11.59 -36.70
C LEU A 196 -17.18 10.87 -35.82
N ASN A 197 -16.92 11.43 -34.64
CA ASN A 197 -15.95 10.90 -33.69
C ASN A 197 -16.68 10.38 -32.46
N LEU A 198 -16.57 9.07 -32.23
CA LEU A 198 -17.07 8.39 -31.03
C LEU A 198 -15.86 7.91 -30.22
N LEU A 199 -15.60 8.57 -29.10
CA LEU A 199 -14.40 8.34 -28.30
C LEU A 199 -14.77 7.96 -26.86
N SER A 200 -14.03 7.05 -26.30
CA SER A 200 -14.11 6.75 -24.86
C SER A 200 -13.28 7.74 -24.04
N ASN A 201 -13.64 7.93 -22.79
CA ASN A 201 -12.81 8.65 -21.84
C ASN A 201 -11.76 7.74 -21.22
N LYS A 202 -10.71 8.38 -20.70
CA LYS A 202 -9.65 7.72 -19.97
C LYS A 202 -9.65 8.24 -18.53
N GLU A 203 -9.75 7.33 -17.58
CA GLU A 203 -9.54 7.60 -16.17
C GLU A 203 -8.14 7.21 -15.75
N THR A 204 -7.55 8.00 -14.87
CA THR A 204 -6.18 7.77 -14.39
C THR A 204 -6.16 7.88 -12.88
N ASN A 205 -5.61 6.87 -12.22
CA ASN A 205 -5.33 6.92 -10.79
C ASN A 205 -3.84 6.62 -10.58
N THR A 206 -3.13 7.56 -9.99
CA THR A 206 -1.71 7.43 -9.70
C THR A 206 -1.49 7.62 -8.21
N THR A 207 -0.98 6.60 -7.54
CA THR A 207 -0.64 6.66 -6.12
C THR A 207 0.87 6.49 -5.93
N LYS A 208 1.49 7.42 -5.21
CA LYS A 208 2.89 7.39 -4.81
C LYS A 208 2.99 7.42 -3.29
N SER A 209 3.70 6.44 -2.70
CA SER A 209 3.89 6.35 -1.25
C SER A 209 5.38 6.36 -0.91
N GLU A 210 5.79 7.26 -0.04
CA GLU A 210 7.15 7.38 0.47
C GLU A 210 7.16 7.10 1.97
N ASN A 211 8.07 6.23 2.41
CA ASN A 211 8.24 5.90 3.82
C ASN A 211 9.68 6.20 4.26
N LYS A 212 9.82 6.90 5.36
CA LYS A 212 11.09 7.24 5.98
C LYS A 212 11.05 6.85 7.44
N ASN A 213 12.00 6.04 7.87
CA ASN A 213 12.15 5.63 9.26
C ASN A 213 13.58 5.93 9.70
N ALA A 214 13.72 6.49 10.87
CA ALA A 214 15.00 6.68 11.52
C ALA A 214 14.84 6.40 13.01
N GLY A 215 15.84 5.78 13.63
CA GLY A 215 15.82 5.52 15.06
C GLY A 215 17.20 5.18 15.57
N GLY A 216 17.38 5.36 16.85
CA GLY A 216 18.59 4.98 17.57
C GLY A 216 18.28 4.67 19.02
N GLU A 217 19.08 3.79 19.58
CA GLU A 217 18.99 3.38 20.98
C GLU A 217 20.38 3.19 21.57
N ILE A 218 20.57 3.64 22.78
CA ILE A 218 21.72 3.34 23.61
C ILE A 218 21.20 2.52 24.78
N GLY A 219 21.77 1.35 25.01
CA GLY A 219 21.32 0.45 26.07
C GLY A 219 22.46 -0.23 26.80
N ILE A 220 22.21 -0.56 28.04
CA ILE A 220 23.07 -1.41 28.87
C ILE A 220 22.33 -2.73 29.07
N SER A 221 23.01 -3.82 28.83
CA SER A 221 22.48 -5.16 29.10
C SER A 221 23.33 -5.86 30.11
N VAL A 222 22.70 -6.59 31.03
CA VAL A 222 23.32 -7.40 32.05
C VAL A 222 22.80 -8.83 31.91
N GLY A 223 23.68 -9.74 31.57
CA GLY A 223 23.34 -11.17 31.39
C GLY A 223 24.00 -12.04 32.43
N ALA A 224 23.30 -13.11 32.80
CA ALA A 224 23.80 -14.07 33.80
C ALA A 224 25.10 -14.78 33.38
N VAL A 225 25.32 -14.90 32.07
CA VAL A 225 26.51 -15.58 31.50
C VAL A 225 27.48 -14.57 30.87
N THR A 226 27.01 -13.40 30.44
CA THR A 226 27.76 -12.47 29.59
C THR A 226 28.31 -11.24 30.31
N GLY A 227 27.93 -11.05 31.57
CA GLY A 227 28.29 -9.83 32.31
C GLY A 227 27.55 -8.59 31.79
N TYR A 228 28.21 -7.42 31.77
CA TYR A 228 27.60 -6.18 31.26
C TYR A 228 28.14 -5.90 29.89
N TYR A 229 27.27 -5.39 29.02
CA TYR A 229 27.68 -4.79 27.74
C TYR A 229 26.86 -3.55 27.40
N LEU A 230 27.50 -2.63 26.71
CA LEU A 230 26.88 -1.42 26.18
C LEU A 230 26.49 -1.69 24.73
N SER A 231 25.24 -1.43 24.39
CA SER A 231 24.75 -1.50 23.02
C SER A 231 24.41 -0.11 22.49
N VAL A 232 24.86 0.18 21.27
CA VAL A 232 24.50 1.39 20.54
C VAL A 232 23.97 0.97 19.20
N SER A 233 22.75 1.39 18.87
CA SER A 233 22.16 1.14 17.56
C SER A 233 21.66 2.43 16.95
N ALA A 234 21.89 2.62 15.64
CA ALA A 234 21.31 3.69 14.87
C ALA A 234 20.97 3.16 13.48
N GLY A 235 19.81 3.52 12.97
CA GLY A 235 19.35 3.09 11.65
C GLY A 235 18.51 4.14 10.96
N LYS A 236 18.66 4.24 9.63
CA LYS A 236 17.82 5.05 8.78
C LYS A 236 17.43 4.26 7.56
N VAL A 237 16.13 4.16 7.29
CA VAL A 237 15.59 3.51 6.10
C VAL A 237 14.74 4.51 5.34
N ILE A 238 15.04 4.68 4.05
CA ILE A 238 14.23 5.48 3.13
C ILE A 238 13.77 4.52 2.04
N ARG A 239 12.46 4.39 1.91
CA ARG A 239 11.84 3.63 0.81
C ARG A 239 11.13 4.63 -0.10
N PRO A 240 11.72 4.98 -1.26
CA PRO A 240 11.03 5.78 -2.25
C PRO A 240 9.87 4.96 -2.81
N GLY A 241 8.70 5.60 -2.93
CA GLY A 241 7.55 4.97 -3.53
C GLY A 241 7.67 4.98 -5.05
N PHE A 242 7.42 3.85 -5.66
CA PHE A 242 7.20 3.78 -7.09
C PHE A 242 5.73 4.15 -7.37
N PRO A 243 5.45 4.99 -8.37
CA PRO A 243 4.07 5.30 -8.74
C PRO A 243 3.38 4.03 -9.26
N ARG A 244 2.23 3.73 -8.69
CA ARG A 244 1.33 2.70 -9.22
C ARG A 244 0.30 3.39 -10.09
N HIS A 245 0.28 3.05 -11.36
CA HIS A 245 -0.73 3.49 -12.31
C HIS A 245 -1.79 2.41 -12.45
N LEU A 246 -3.00 2.72 -12.04
CA LEU A 246 -4.17 1.90 -12.33
C LEU A 246 -4.88 2.55 -13.53
N LYS A 247 -4.91 1.84 -14.64
CA LYS A 247 -5.77 2.18 -15.78
C LYS A 247 -7.05 1.39 -15.61
N ALA A 248 -8.15 2.07 -15.35
CA ALA A 248 -9.46 1.45 -15.53
C ALA A 248 -9.71 1.37 -17.04
N MET A 249 -9.82 0.18 -17.58
CA MET A 249 -10.42 -0.05 -18.90
C MET A 249 -11.91 -0.27 -18.62
N GLU A 250 -12.71 0.71 -18.96
CA GLU A 250 -14.16 0.51 -19.02
C GLU A 250 -14.43 -0.33 -20.26
N ASN A 251 -14.94 -1.55 -20.05
CA ASN A 251 -15.45 -2.38 -21.12
C ASN A 251 -16.69 -1.69 -21.70
N GLY A 252 -16.61 -1.29 -22.97
CA GLY A 252 -17.73 -0.81 -23.75
C GLY A 252 -18.76 -1.90 -24.03
#